data_4b51f97866b720a07829cd3dd269ace2
#
_entry.id   4b51f97866b720a07829cd3dd269ace2
#
_cell.length_a   1.000
_cell.length_b   1.000
_cell.length_c   1.000
_cell.angle_alpha   90.00
_cell.angle_beta   90.00
_cell.angle_gamma   90.00
#
_symmetry.space_group_name_H-M   'P 1'
#
loop_
_entity.id
_entity.type
_entity.pdbx_description
1 polymer ?
#
loop_
_entity_poly.entity_id
_entity_poly.type
_entity_poly.pdbx_seq_one_letter_code
_entity_poly.pdbx_strand_id
1 'polypeptide(L)'
;MLLTVSGPPGCGTSTTAKGLADALDLEHVSGGDIFRELAAERDLSLAEFNELAEEDDQIDRDLDRRLREIAVERDGIVLESRLAGWLAGDEADFRFWLDAPVSVRGERIADREEKTPEQAAEETEVREASEATRYHEYYGIDIGDLSIYDVCLNTARWDAETVVGLLVDLVESHDPATDEGAYPVDVDYEF
;
A
#
# COMPACT_ATOMS: atom_id res chain seq x y z
N MET A 1 10.70 3.86 -13.92
CA MET A 1 9.52 3.00 -13.67
C MET A 1 9.09 3.12 -12.23
N LEU A 2 7.85 3.49 -11.99
CA LEU A 2 7.22 3.54 -10.67
C LEU A 2 6.07 2.54 -10.62
N LEU A 3 6.20 1.51 -9.79
CA LEU A 3 5.13 0.56 -9.52
C LEU A 3 4.54 0.83 -8.14
N THR A 4 3.24 0.69 -7.98
CA THR A 4 2.60 0.79 -6.67
C THR A 4 1.93 -0.51 -6.27
N VAL A 5 2.04 -0.88 -4.99
CA VAL A 5 1.36 -2.03 -4.40
C VAL A 5 0.57 -1.58 -3.19
N SER A 6 -0.74 -1.63 -3.31
CA SER A 6 -1.70 -1.25 -2.26
C SER A 6 -2.56 -2.45 -1.85
N GLY A 7 -3.19 -2.34 -0.70
CA GLY A 7 -4.14 -3.33 -0.21
C GLY A 7 -4.27 -3.36 1.31
N PRO A 8 -5.25 -4.09 1.84
CA PRO A 8 -5.52 -4.19 3.27
C PRO A 8 -4.42 -4.96 4.03
N PRO A 9 -4.27 -4.79 5.36
CA PRO A 9 -3.28 -5.53 6.15
C PRO A 9 -3.45 -7.04 5.99
N GLY A 10 -2.33 -7.76 5.89
CA GLY A 10 -2.34 -9.22 5.76
C GLY A 10 -2.62 -9.75 4.36
N CYS A 11 -2.89 -8.90 3.35
CA CYS A 11 -3.09 -9.36 1.98
C CYS A 11 -1.79 -9.69 1.23
N GLY A 12 -0.61 -9.35 1.79
CA GLY A 12 0.69 -9.71 1.22
C GLY A 12 1.38 -8.59 0.43
N THR A 13 0.97 -7.32 0.59
CA THR A 13 1.57 -6.16 -0.09
C THR A 13 3.09 -6.11 0.05
N SER A 14 3.61 -6.15 1.27
CA SER A 14 5.07 -6.04 1.52
C SER A 14 5.87 -7.19 0.91
N THR A 15 5.35 -8.42 0.96
CA THR A 15 6.00 -9.58 0.34
C THR A 15 6.03 -9.43 -1.18
N THR A 16 4.91 -9.01 -1.76
CA THR A 16 4.80 -8.82 -3.21
C THR A 16 5.62 -7.64 -3.70
N ALA A 17 5.56 -6.49 -3.01
CA ALA A 17 6.34 -5.30 -3.39
C ALA A 17 7.85 -5.57 -3.37
N LYS A 18 8.33 -6.26 -2.33
CA LYS A 18 9.72 -6.68 -2.25
C LYS A 18 10.08 -7.66 -3.37
N GLY A 19 9.23 -8.66 -3.64
CA GLY A 19 9.45 -9.62 -4.71
C GLY A 19 9.48 -8.97 -6.10
N LEU A 20 8.61 -7.98 -6.36
CA LEU A 20 8.64 -7.19 -7.59
C LEU A 20 9.91 -6.38 -7.72
N ALA A 21 10.33 -5.70 -6.64
CA ALA A 21 11.56 -4.92 -6.63
C ALA A 21 12.79 -5.79 -6.92
N ASP A 22 12.89 -6.94 -6.26
CA ASP A 22 13.98 -7.89 -6.48
C ASP A 22 13.97 -8.46 -7.92
N ALA A 23 12.80 -8.76 -8.48
CA ALA A 23 12.68 -9.36 -9.82
C ALA A 23 12.94 -8.37 -10.96
N LEU A 24 12.58 -7.09 -10.77
CA LEU A 24 12.69 -6.05 -11.78
C LEU A 24 13.90 -5.12 -11.59
N ASP A 25 14.78 -5.41 -10.63
CA ASP A 25 15.94 -4.58 -10.24
C ASP A 25 15.55 -3.14 -9.89
N LEU A 26 14.46 -3.02 -9.09
CA LEU A 26 13.91 -1.75 -8.58
C LEU A 26 14.18 -1.64 -7.08
N GLU A 27 14.10 -0.44 -6.52
CA GLU A 27 14.17 -0.23 -5.07
C GLU A 27 12.79 -0.41 -4.43
N HIS A 28 12.72 -1.15 -3.32
CA HIS A 28 11.50 -1.26 -2.51
C HIS A 28 11.41 -0.10 -1.53
N VAL A 29 10.31 0.66 -1.58
CA VAL A 29 9.97 1.74 -0.66
C VAL A 29 8.68 1.40 0.08
N SER A 30 8.77 1.25 1.40
CA SER A 30 7.65 0.85 2.25
C SER A 30 7.14 2.02 3.10
N GLY A 31 5.84 2.31 3.04
CA GLY A 31 5.19 3.26 3.93
C GLY A 31 5.33 2.87 5.41
N GLY A 32 5.35 1.56 5.71
CA GLY A 32 5.60 1.07 7.06
C GLY A 32 7.03 1.36 7.56
N ASP A 33 8.03 1.37 6.68
CA ASP A 33 9.41 1.76 7.05
C ASP A 33 9.48 3.26 7.30
N ILE A 34 8.87 4.06 6.43
CA ILE A 34 8.80 5.52 6.61
C ILE A 34 8.07 5.89 7.91
N PHE A 35 6.99 5.19 8.25
CA PHE A 35 6.29 5.39 9.53
C PHE A 35 7.20 5.10 10.73
N ARG A 36 8.03 4.04 10.66
CA ARG A 36 9.04 3.75 11.69
C ARG A 36 10.14 4.82 11.78
N GLU A 37 10.56 5.35 10.65
CA GLU A 37 11.53 6.47 10.60
C GLU A 37 10.95 7.72 11.25
N LEU A 38 9.70 8.08 10.94
CA LEU A 38 9.00 9.22 11.55
C LEU A 38 8.85 9.06 13.07
N ALA A 39 8.62 7.85 13.58
CA ALA A 39 8.61 7.55 15.00
C ALA A 39 10.00 7.79 15.63
N ALA A 40 11.04 7.28 14.99
CA ALA A 40 12.42 7.43 15.45
C ALA A 40 12.89 8.90 15.43
N GLU A 41 12.50 9.68 14.43
CA GLU A 41 12.78 11.13 14.35
C GLU A 41 12.19 11.92 15.52
N ARG A 42 11.12 11.38 16.14
CA ARG A 42 10.45 11.97 17.32
C ARG A 42 10.87 11.34 18.64
N ASP A 43 11.87 10.47 18.64
CA ASP A 43 12.33 9.69 19.82
C ASP A 43 11.20 8.86 20.47
N LEU A 44 10.21 8.40 19.69
CA LEU A 44 9.09 7.59 20.14
C LEU A 44 9.26 6.11 19.74
N SER A 45 8.79 5.22 20.61
CA SER A 45 8.57 3.83 20.23
C SER A 45 7.44 3.74 19.20
N LEU A 46 7.39 2.65 18.42
CA LEU A 46 6.34 2.45 17.44
C LEU A 46 4.94 2.41 18.09
N ALA A 47 4.82 1.86 19.30
CA ALA A 47 3.56 1.82 20.05
C ALA A 47 3.08 3.23 20.46
N GLU A 48 3.97 4.04 21.04
CA GLU A 48 3.67 5.43 21.40
C GLU A 48 3.33 6.28 20.15
N PHE A 49 4.02 6.03 19.04
CA PHE A 49 3.76 6.75 17.80
C PHE A 49 2.43 6.36 17.15
N ASN A 50 2.02 5.09 17.24
CA ASN A 50 0.69 4.65 16.81
C ASN A 50 -0.42 5.29 17.66
N GLU A 51 -0.27 5.33 19.01
CA GLU A 51 -1.23 6.00 19.88
C GLU A 51 -1.36 7.49 19.53
N LEU A 52 -0.21 8.15 19.28
CA LEU A 52 -0.22 9.56 18.90
C LEU A 52 -0.88 9.78 17.51
N ALA A 53 -0.69 8.89 16.55
CA ALA A 53 -1.29 8.98 15.22
C ALA A 53 -2.83 8.79 15.23
N GLU A 54 -3.39 8.17 16.28
CA GLU A 54 -4.85 8.11 16.48
C GLU A 54 -5.43 9.45 16.96
N GLU A 55 -4.61 10.29 17.61
CA GLU A 55 -5.01 11.57 18.18
C GLU A 55 -4.62 12.78 17.32
N ASP A 56 -3.60 12.62 16.45
CA ASP A 56 -3.00 13.70 15.66
C ASP A 56 -2.94 13.31 14.17
N ASP A 57 -3.87 13.85 13.38
CA ASP A 57 -3.97 13.64 11.93
C ASP A 57 -2.73 14.13 11.15
N GLN A 58 -1.92 15.00 11.74
CA GLN A 58 -0.70 15.50 11.13
C GLN A 58 0.32 14.38 10.88
N ILE A 59 0.31 13.33 11.68
CA ILE A 59 1.21 12.17 11.50
C ILE A 59 0.89 11.40 10.22
N ASP A 60 -0.38 11.11 9.98
CA ASP A 60 -0.83 10.46 8.75
C ASP A 60 -0.52 11.36 7.54
N ARG A 61 -0.80 12.66 7.63
CA ARG A 61 -0.50 13.63 6.56
C ARG A 61 1.00 13.76 6.30
N ASP A 62 1.84 13.75 7.32
CA ASP A 62 3.31 13.77 7.17
C ASP A 62 3.82 12.52 6.45
N LEU A 63 3.26 11.36 6.77
CA LEU A 63 3.56 10.10 6.09
C LEU A 63 3.15 10.15 4.61
N ASP A 64 1.91 10.53 4.35
CA ASP A 64 1.33 10.56 3.01
C ASP A 64 2.02 11.59 2.12
N ARG A 65 2.35 12.78 2.68
CA ARG A 65 3.17 13.79 2.01
C ARG A 65 4.53 13.21 1.60
N ARG A 66 5.23 12.53 2.52
CA ARG A 66 6.56 11.94 2.23
C ARG A 66 6.47 10.86 1.15
N LEU A 67 5.43 10.04 1.19
CA LEU A 67 5.17 9.03 0.15
C LEU A 67 4.87 9.69 -1.21
N ARG A 68 4.09 10.77 -1.24
CA ARG A 68 3.81 11.53 -2.46
C ARG A 68 5.07 12.19 -3.02
N GLU A 69 5.89 12.82 -2.19
CA GLU A 69 7.18 13.40 -2.59
C GLU A 69 8.08 12.33 -3.23
N ILE A 70 8.20 11.15 -2.60
CA ILE A 70 8.98 10.04 -3.14
C ILE A 70 8.42 9.60 -4.50
N ALA A 71 7.11 9.46 -4.64
CA ALA A 71 6.48 9.04 -5.89
C ALA A 71 6.74 10.03 -7.05
N VAL A 72 6.75 11.34 -6.76
CA VAL A 72 7.00 12.39 -7.76
C VAL A 72 8.47 12.53 -8.11
N GLU A 73 9.37 12.39 -7.12
CA GLU A 73 10.78 12.71 -7.27
C GLU A 73 11.65 11.51 -7.68
N ARG A 74 11.17 10.29 -7.47
CA ARG A 74 11.98 9.09 -7.66
C ARG A 74 11.42 8.19 -8.76
N ASP A 75 12.34 7.63 -9.52
CA ASP A 75 12.08 6.58 -10.52
C ASP A 75 12.83 5.30 -10.12
N GLY A 76 12.48 4.18 -10.72
CA GLY A 76 13.10 2.90 -10.41
C GLY A 76 12.68 2.31 -9.06
N ILE A 77 11.43 2.51 -8.64
CA ILE A 77 10.94 2.07 -7.34
C ILE A 77 9.64 1.25 -7.42
N VAL A 78 9.45 0.40 -6.40
CA VAL A 78 8.16 -0.19 -6.04
C VAL A 78 7.71 0.45 -4.73
N LEU A 79 6.69 1.28 -4.77
CA LEU A 79 6.12 1.97 -3.63
C LEU A 79 5.00 1.13 -3.01
N GLU A 80 5.10 0.84 -1.73
CA GLU A 80 4.12 0.04 -1.00
C GLU A 80 3.51 0.84 0.17
N SER A 81 2.22 1.09 0.10
CA SER A 81 1.43 1.59 1.22
C SER A 81 -0.06 1.38 0.97
N ARG A 82 -0.91 1.72 1.96
CA ARG A 82 -2.37 1.73 1.80
C ARG A 82 -2.83 2.57 0.62
N LEU A 83 -2.29 3.77 0.50
CA LEU A 83 -2.64 4.76 -0.50
C LEU A 83 -1.63 4.87 -1.63
N ALA A 84 -0.66 3.93 -1.78
CA ALA A 84 0.40 4.08 -2.76
C ALA A 84 -0.11 4.38 -4.18
N GLY A 85 -1.16 3.69 -4.63
CA GLY A 85 -1.77 3.93 -5.94
C GLY A 85 -2.40 5.31 -6.07
N TRP A 86 -3.06 5.78 -5.02
CA TRP A 86 -3.64 7.11 -4.98
C TRP A 86 -2.56 8.18 -4.91
N LEU A 87 -1.61 8.05 -3.98
CA LEU A 87 -0.53 9.01 -3.75
C LEU A 87 0.42 9.13 -4.96
N ALA A 88 0.71 8.05 -5.65
CA ALA A 88 1.48 8.09 -6.88
C ALA A 88 0.68 8.73 -8.02
N GLY A 89 -0.63 8.49 -8.08
CA GLY A 89 -1.50 9.06 -9.10
C GLY A 89 -1.00 8.74 -10.52
N ASP A 90 -0.97 9.75 -11.37
CA ASP A 90 -0.56 9.63 -12.77
C ASP A 90 0.96 9.45 -12.97
N GLU A 91 1.76 9.55 -11.89
CA GLU A 91 3.20 9.25 -11.94
C GLU A 91 3.50 7.74 -11.95
N ALA A 92 2.54 6.91 -11.52
CA ALA A 92 2.72 5.45 -11.53
C ALA A 92 2.59 4.87 -12.93
N ASP A 93 3.58 4.06 -13.33
CA ASP A 93 3.50 3.25 -14.56
C ASP A 93 2.46 2.13 -14.40
N PHE A 94 2.40 1.49 -13.20
CA PHE A 94 1.37 0.48 -12.88
C PHE A 94 0.94 0.58 -11.42
N ARG A 95 -0.37 0.36 -11.20
CA ARG A 95 -1.00 0.37 -9.89
C ARG A 95 -1.65 -0.98 -9.59
N PHE A 96 -1.15 -1.67 -8.56
CA PHE A 96 -1.61 -2.98 -8.14
C PHE A 96 -2.36 -2.92 -6.82
N TRP A 97 -3.55 -3.52 -6.79
CA TRP A 97 -4.31 -3.75 -5.58
C TRP A 97 -4.31 -5.23 -5.23
N LEU A 98 -3.87 -5.55 -4.02
CA LEU A 98 -3.93 -6.91 -3.48
C LEU A 98 -5.00 -7.00 -2.41
N ASP A 99 -5.71 -8.12 -2.39
CA ASP A 99 -6.69 -8.40 -1.36
C ASP A 99 -6.63 -9.88 -0.93
N ALA A 100 -7.27 -10.19 0.19
CA ALA A 100 -7.54 -11.55 0.63
C ALA A 100 -8.73 -11.53 1.62
N PRO A 101 -9.50 -12.63 1.75
CA PRO A 101 -10.56 -12.71 2.75
C PRO A 101 -10.05 -12.37 4.15
N VAL A 102 -10.85 -11.66 4.95
CA VAL A 102 -10.50 -11.23 6.32
C VAL A 102 -9.96 -12.37 7.18
N SER A 103 -10.59 -13.56 7.10
CA SER A 103 -10.12 -14.75 7.82
C SER A 103 -8.69 -15.15 7.46
N VAL A 104 -8.33 -15.11 6.17
CA VAL A 104 -6.97 -15.42 5.68
C VAL A 104 -5.98 -14.34 6.13
N ARG A 105 -6.40 -13.08 6.09
CA ARG A 105 -5.57 -11.95 6.54
C ARG A 105 -5.33 -12.02 8.04
N GLY A 106 -6.38 -12.35 8.83
CA GLY A 106 -6.27 -12.59 10.27
C GLY A 106 -5.31 -13.72 10.62
N GLU A 107 -5.38 -14.87 9.93
CA GLU A 107 -4.41 -15.97 10.09
C GLU A 107 -2.98 -15.52 9.82
N ARG A 108 -2.72 -14.84 8.70
CA ARG A 108 -1.40 -14.36 8.32
C ARG A 108 -0.82 -13.32 9.29
N ILE A 109 -1.68 -12.49 9.89
CA ILE A 109 -1.28 -11.49 10.90
C ILE A 109 -0.99 -12.20 12.22
N ALA A 110 -1.84 -13.14 12.64
CA ALA A 110 -1.68 -13.91 13.87
C ALA A 110 -0.36 -14.72 13.88
N ASP A 111 0.03 -15.29 12.74
CA ASP A 111 1.30 -16.02 12.59
C ASP A 111 2.56 -15.11 12.80
N ARG A 112 2.41 -13.78 12.63
CA ARG A 112 3.51 -12.81 12.82
C ARG A 112 3.47 -12.11 14.16
N GLU A 113 2.29 -12.04 14.75
CA GLU A 113 2.03 -11.33 15.99
C GLU A 113 1.46 -12.35 17.00
N GLU A 114 1.82 -12.33 18.24
CA GLU A 114 1.36 -13.29 19.26
C GLU A 114 -0.13 -13.09 19.61
N LYS A 115 -1.02 -13.30 18.61
CA LYS A 115 -2.48 -13.11 18.69
C LYS A 115 -3.22 -14.33 18.17
N THR A 116 -4.54 -14.42 18.45
CA THR A 116 -5.38 -15.40 17.76
C THR A 116 -5.84 -14.85 16.39
N PRO A 117 -6.16 -15.71 15.42
CA PRO A 117 -6.67 -15.29 14.11
C PRO A 117 -7.93 -14.41 14.22
N GLU A 118 -8.82 -14.71 15.16
CA GLU A 118 -10.05 -13.97 15.39
C GLU A 118 -9.77 -12.55 15.90
N GLN A 119 -8.84 -12.41 16.87
CA GLN A 119 -8.42 -11.10 17.38
C GLN A 119 -7.75 -10.28 16.28
N ALA A 120 -6.85 -10.88 15.51
CA ALA A 120 -6.17 -10.21 14.41
C ALA A 120 -7.15 -9.76 13.31
N ALA A 121 -8.17 -10.56 13.01
CA ALA A 121 -9.21 -10.20 12.05
C ALA A 121 -10.05 -9.03 12.53
N GLU A 122 -10.53 -9.05 13.79
CA GLU A 122 -11.35 -7.98 14.38
C GLU A 122 -10.59 -6.64 14.43
N GLU A 123 -9.34 -6.65 14.92
CA GLU A 123 -8.48 -5.46 14.95
C GLU A 123 -8.22 -4.90 13.54
N THR A 124 -8.05 -5.79 12.56
CA THR A 124 -7.82 -5.40 11.16
C THR A 124 -9.05 -4.72 10.57
N GLU A 125 -10.26 -5.24 10.80
CA GLU A 125 -11.50 -4.62 10.33
C GLU A 125 -11.74 -3.25 10.97
N VAL A 126 -11.50 -3.11 12.27
CA VAL A 126 -11.60 -1.83 12.98
C VAL A 126 -10.62 -0.81 12.41
N ARG A 127 -9.37 -1.23 12.19
CA ARG A 127 -8.34 -0.37 11.60
C ARG A 127 -8.69 0.07 10.18
N GLU A 128 -9.17 -0.84 9.33
CA GLU A 128 -9.59 -0.52 7.96
C GLU A 128 -10.73 0.49 7.92
N ALA A 129 -11.73 0.33 8.78
CA ALA A 129 -12.84 1.28 8.87
C ALA A 129 -12.37 2.67 9.32
N SER A 130 -11.45 2.74 10.29
CA SER A 130 -10.84 3.98 10.74
C SER A 130 -10.01 4.65 9.64
N GLU A 131 -9.15 3.90 8.95
CA GLU A 131 -8.34 4.39 7.83
C GLU A 131 -9.23 4.91 6.69
N ALA A 132 -10.28 4.18 6.29
CA ALA A 132 -11.21 4.59 5.25
C ALA A 132 -11.89 5.92 5.58
N THR A 133 -12.31 6.11 6.82
CA THR A 133 -12.91 7.36 7.29
C THR A 133 -11.92 8.52 7.17
N ARG A 134 -10.69 8.36 7.66
CA ARG A 134 -9.65 9.41 7.61
C ARG A 134 -9.28 9.78 6.18
N TYR A 135 -9.06 8.80 5.28
CA TYR A 135 -8.72 9.08 3.89
C TYR A 135 -9.83 9.81 3.15
N HIS A 136 -11.09 9.49 3.47
CA HIS A 136 -12.21 10.23 2.93
C HIS A 136 -12.27 11.67 3.47
N GLU A 137 -12.05 11.86 4.77
CA GLU A 137 -12.07 13.19 5.41
C GLU A 137 -10.90 14.07 4.97
N TYR A 138 -9.70 13.49 4.81
CA TYR A 138 -8.49 14.25 4.49
C TYR A 138 -8.37 14.59 3.01
N TYR A 139 -8.72 13.65 2.14
CA TYR A 139 -8.42 13.72 0.72
C TYR A 139 -9.65 13.49 -0.18
N GLY A 140 -10.81 13.19 0.38
CA GLY A 140 -11.98 12.78 -0.39
C GLY A 140 -11.84 11.41 -1.07
N ILE A 141 -10.83 10.62 -0.68
CA ILE A 141 -10.55 9.31 -1.27
C ILE A 141 -11.50 8.27 -0.70
N ASP A 142 -12.23 7.58 -1.58
CA ASP A 142 -12.87 6.31 -1.27
C ASP A 142 -11.88 5.18 -1.55
N ILE A 143 -11.27 4.62 -0.49
CA ILE A 143 -10.30 3.52 -0.63
C ILE A 143 -10.92 2.24 -1.20
N GLY A 144 -12.25 2.13 -1.19
CA GLY A 144 -13.00 1.05 -1.82
C GLY A 144 -13.17 1.23 -3.33
N ASP A 145 -12.89 2.40 -3.87
CA ASP A 145 -12.87 2.61 -5.32
C ASP A 145 -11.58 2.03 -5.91
N LEU A 146 -11.70 0.87 -6.52
CA LEU A 146 -10.60 0.15 -7.14
C LEU A 146 -10.41 0.49 -8.62
N SER A 147 -11.16 1.43 -9.17
CA SER A 147 -11.11 1.78 -10.60
C SER A 147 -9.75 2.32 -11.05
N ILE A 148 -8.99 2.92 -10.14
CA ILE A 148 -7.67 3.45 -10.44
C ILE A 148 -6.58 2.39 -10.63
N TYR A 149 -6.83 1.13 -10.22
CA TYR A 149 -5.84 0.06 -10.24
C TYR A 149 -5.90 -0.73 -11.55
N ASP A 150 -4.73 -0.95 -12.16
CA ASP A 150 -4.59 -1.75 -13.38
C ASP A 150 -4.85 -3.24 -13.12
N VAL A 151 -4.54 -3.71 -11.90
CA VAL A 151 -4.75 -5.10 -11.47
C VAL A 151 -5.26 -5.16 -10.05
N CYS A 152 -6.35 -5.90 -9.84
CA CYS A 152 -6.87 -6.27 -8.53
C CYS A 152 -6.77 -7.79 -8.36
N LEU A 153 -6.00 -8.25 -7.37
CA LEU A 153 -5.71 -9.69 -7.22
C LEU A 153 -6.03 -10.21 -5.81
N ASN A 154 -6.78 -11.32 -5.75
CA ASN A 154 -6.98 -12.06 -4.51
C ASN A 154 -5.79 -13.02 -4.26
N THR A 155 -4.93 -12.67 -3.31
CA THR A 155 -3.71 -13.41 -2.98
C THR A 155 -3.94 -14.68 -2.17
N ALA A 156 -5.16 -14.92 -1.66
CA ALA A 156 -5.47 -16.12 -0.90
C ALA A 156 -5.46 -17.41 -1.75
N ARG A 157 -5.47 -17.26 -3.07
CA ARG A 157 -5.54 -18.40 -4.00
C ARG A 157 -4.16 -18.82 -4.55
N TRP A 158 -3.13 -18.06 -4.24
CA TRP A 158 -1.81 -18.22 -4.85
C TRP A 158 -0.72 -18.05 -3.79
N ASP A 159 0.39 -18.75 -3.98
CA ASP A 159 1.59 -18.45 -3.22
C ASP A 159 2.24 -17.13 -3.66
N ALA A 160 3.14 -16.62 -2.84
CA ALA A 160 3.78 -15.32 -3.08
C ALA A 160 4.60 -15.29 -4.37
N GLU A 161 5.27 -16.40 -4.72
CA GLU A 161 6.08 -16.52 -5.94
C GLU A 161 5.20 -16.41 -7.19
N THR A 162 4.05 -17.09 -7.20
CA THR A 162 3.07 -17.02 -8.27
C THR A 162 2.49 -15.61 -8.43
N VAL A 163 2.16 -14.93 -7.31
CA VAL A 163 1.67 -13.54 -7.34
C VAL A 163 2.70 -12.61 -7.95
N VAL A 164 3.94 -12.68 -7.49
CA VAL A 164 5.04 -11.85 -8.04
C VAL A 164 5.27 -12.15 -9.50
N GLY A 165 5.38 -13.42 -9.89
CA GLY A 165 5.59 -13.83 -11.29
C GLY A 165 4.51 -13.31 -12.23
N LEU A 166 3.22 -13.41 -11.81
CA LEU A 166 2.11 -12.87 -12.59
C LEU A 166 2.21 -11.36 -12.83
N LEU A 167 2.55 -10.60 -11.79
CA LEU A 167 2.68 -9.15 -11.91
C LEU A 167 3.91 -8.73 -12.71
N VAL A 168 5.02 -9.46 -12.60
CA VAL A 168 6.21 -9.28 -13.46
C VAL A 168 5.85 -9.52 -14.92
N ASP A 169 5.18 -10.64 -15.23
CA ASP A 169 4.75 -10.96 -16.60
C ASP A 169 3.86 -9.85 -17.18
N LEU A 170 2.97 -9.26 -16.39
CA LEU A 170 2.13 -8.14 -16.83
C LEU A 170 2.95 -6.89 -17.14
N VAL A 171 3.89 -6.51 -16.28
CA VAL A 171 4.78 -5.37 -16.50
C VAL A 171 5.64 -5.58 -17.74
N GLU A 172 6.26 -6.75 -17.90
CA GLU A 172 7.16 -7.05 -19.01
C GLU A 172 6.43 -7.22 -20.36
N SER A 173 5.15 -7.63 -20.33
CA SER A 173 4.33 -7.78 -21.53
C SER A 173 3.67 -6.50 -22.02
N HIS A 174 3.75 -5.41 -21.24
CA HIS A 174 3.16 -4.14 -21.60
C HIS A 174 3.78 -3.57 -22.88
N ASP A 175 2.93 -3.23 -23.84
CA ASP A 175 3.33 -2.58 -25.10
C ASP A 175 2.77 -1.15 -25.15
N PRO A 176 3.61 -0.13 -24.97
CA PRO A 176 3.17 1.26 -25.03
C PRO A 176 2.47 1.66 -26.34
N ALA A 177 2.66 0.90 -27.42
CA ALA A 177 2.01 1.18 -28.69
C ALA A 177 0.52 0.78 -28.73
N THR A 178 0.10 -0.08 -27.79
CA THR A 178 -1.29 -0.55 -27.65
C THR A 178 -1.96 -0.03 -26.38
N ASP A 179 -1.25 0.76 -25.60
CA ASP A 179 -1.75 1.35 -24.36
C ASP A 179 -2.79 2.45 -24.70
N GLU A 180 -4.00 2.30 -24.17
CA GLU A 180 -5.09 3.27 -24.30
C GLU A 180 -5.13 4.25 -23.10
N GLY A 181 -4.25 4.07 -22.10
CA GLY A 181 -4.07 4.91 -20.92
C GLY A 181 -4.59 4.31 -19.62
N ALA A 182 -3.98 4.74 -18.52
CA ALA A 182 -4.41 4.41 -17.18
C ALA A 182 -5.63 5.24 -16.76
N TYR A 183 -6.38 4.76 -15.75
CA TYR A 183 -7.46 5.54 -15.16
C TYR A 183 -6.87 6.78 -14.45
N PRO A 184 -7.33 8.01 -14.76
CA PRO A 184 -6.75 9.22 -14.19
C PRO A 184 -7.05 9.33 -12.68
N VAL A 185 -6.08 9.84 -11.93
CA VAL A 185 -6.22 10.11 -10.49
C VAL A 185 -6.19 11.62 -10.27
N ASP A 186 -7.35 12.19 -9.97
CA ASP A 186 -7.53 13.61 -9.71
C ASP A 186 -7.83 13.82 -8.21
N VAL A 187 -6.77 13.94 -7.41
CA VAL A 187 -6.86 14.20 -5.97
C VAL A 187 -6.04 15.42 -5.62
N ASP A 188 -6.67 16.39 -4.98
CA ASP A 188 -6.00 17.58 -4.44
C ASP A 188 -5.53 17.28 -3.00
N TYR A 189 -4.21 17.14 -2.83
CA TYR A 189 -3.62 16.81 -1.54
C TYR A 189 -3.30 18.08 -0.76
N GLU A 190 -4.07 18.33 0.30
CA GLU A 190 -3.78 19.35 1.31
C GLU A 190 -3.09 18.68 2.53
N PHE A 191 -1.76 18.56 2.48
CA PHE A 191 -0.96 17.97 3.57
C PHE A 191 -0.66 18.94 4.71
#